data_abf6500ef07f0edde03ff0bf9b399816
#
_entry.id   abf6500ef07f0edde03ff0bf9b399816
#
_cell.length_a   1.000
_cell.length_b   1.000
_cell.length_c   1.000
_cell.angle_alpha   90.00
_cell.angle_beta   90.00
_cell.angle_gamma   90.00
#
_symmetry.space_group_name_H-M   'P 1'
#
loop_
_entity.id
_entity.type
_entity.pdbx_description
1 polymer ?
#
loop_
_entity_poly.entity_id
_entity_poly.type
_entity_poly.pdbx_seq_one_letter_code
_entity_poly.pdbx_strand_id
1 'polypeptide(L)'
;MRTAIFGAAVFVASTLASPLAAQQEADEALSALADTFYDYQLDQHGLTETASGAIRQGSALSSVTPAAQQARASQYRRYLDRLDAIDTAALTAEARTNAAVLRTLLEAEIGDARFAEWEMPFDSDSNFWSYLAARSGFGTVEEYENYIGRMRDIPRYFGEQTANARAGLTRGFSVPRVTLEGRDVSIASYVVDDPEKSPFWRPFADMPQGLSSADRELLKAAGRDAIRENVTPAYAEWLAFFRDEYLARTRRTLGARDLPDGAAYYAQQIRQYTTLDLTAEEIHRIGLEEVARITAEMEKAKADAGFEGTLGEFIAFLRADPQFVADTPDELMGVAAYTAKRVDDKLGEYFGFLPRYRHGLRPVDPAIAPFYTAGRGGLEYCQINTHDLPSRPVYNIPALTMHECAPGHSFQAAIALERDDAPRFRRQTYFSGFGEGWGLYVEYLGNEMGIYRNPYERFGQLSYEMWRAARLVIDTGIHHYGWTREQAVEYLSRHTALSDREVGTEIDRYISWPGQALAYKLGEMTMRRVRAKAEKALGTDFDIRKFHDVVLSLGSVPLPALEARIDAFIADGGQGLAGVTYD
;
A
#
# COMPACT_ATOMS: atom_id res chain seq x y z
N MET A 1 37.91 -1.50 -80.78
CA MET A 1 37.13 -2.26 -79.79
C MET A 1 37.12 -1.44 -78.47
N ARG A 2 35.98 -0.80 -78.14
CA ARG A 2 35.78 -0.02 -76.92
C ARG A 2 34.88 -0.84 -76.01
N THR A 3 35.42 -1.27 -74.90
CA THR A 3 34.71 -2.05 -73.84
C THR A 3 34.01 -1.04 -72.94
N ALA A 4 32.67 -1.08 -72.88
CA ALA A 4 31.86 -0.30 -71.97
C ALA A 4 31.71 -1.07 -70.67
N ILE A 5 32.10 -0.45 -69.55
CA ILE A 5 31.89 -0.97 -68.20
C ILE A 5 30.56 -0.38 -67.70
N PHE A 6 29.56 -1.25 -67.52
CA PHE A 6 28.31 -0.91 -66.80
C PHE A 6 28.52 -1.00 -65.33
N GLY A 7 28.54 0.13 -64.59
CA GLY A 7 28.49 0.19 -63.18
C GLY A 7 27.04 0.04 -62.70
N ALA A 8 26.71 -1.04 -61.96
CA ALA A 8 25.45 -1.20 -61.28
C ALA A 8 25.47 -0.41 -59.96
N ALA A 9 24.70 0.65 -59.90
CA ALA A 9 24.43 1.36 -58.63
C ALA A 9 23.41 0.57 -57.83
N VAL A 10 23.84 -0.02 -56.68
CA VAL A 10 22.95 -0.61 -55.71
C VAL A 10 22.34 0.52 -54.90
N PHE A 11 21.07 0.84 -55.15
CA PHE A 11 20.27 1.70 -54.29
C PHE A 11 19.86 0.90 -53.04
N VAL A 12 20.51 1.17 -51.91
CA VAL A 12 20.01 0.76 -50.60
C VAL A 12 18.84 1.68 -50.28
N ALA A 13 17.62 1.23 -50.51
CA ALA A 13 16.42 1.90 -50.04
C ALA A 13 16.33 1.71 -48.52
N SER A 14 16.79 2.70 -47.74
CA SER A 14 16.48 2.81 -46.34
C SER A 14 14.97 3.11 -46.20
N THR A 15 14.17 2.11 -45.93
CA THR A 15 12.77 2.29 -45.54
C THR A 15 12.73 2.98 -44.17
N LEU A 16 12.62 4.31 -44.17
CA LEU A 16 12.25 5.05 -42.97
C LEU A 16 10.84 4.58 -42.60
N ALA A 17 10.72 3.83 -41.48
CA ALA A 17 9.42 3.49 -40.90
C ALA A 17 8.63 4.79 -40.69
N SER A 18 7.32 4.76 -40.97
CA SER A 18 6.48 5.92 -40.67
C SER A 18 6.45 6.13 -39.16
N PRO A 19 6.31 7.37 -38.64
CA PRO A 19 6.22 7.63 -37.19
C PRO A 19 5.17 6.76 -36.51
N LEU A 20 4.06 6.48 -37.15
CA LEU A 20 3.00 5.61 -36.64
C LEU A 20 3.45 4.14 -36.54
N ALA A 21 4.22 3.64 -37.49
CA ALA A 21 4.75 2.27 -37.46
C ALA A 21 5.81 2.13 -36.36
N ALA A 22 6.67 3.13 -36.14
CA ALA A 22 7.64 3.15 -35.06
C ALA A 22 6.96 3.19 -33.67
N GLN A 23 5.87 3.95 -33.56
CA GLN A 23 5.05 4.01 -32.35
C GLN A 23 4.42 2.65 -32.04
N GLN A 24 3.79 2.03 -33.02
CA GLN A 24 3.17 0.72 -32.85
C GLN A 24 4.20 -0.34 -32.45
N GLU A 25 5.38 -0.36 -33.08
CA GLU A 25 6.46 -1.29 -32.74
C GLU A 25 6.96 -1.10 -31.29
N ALA A 26 7.10 0.15 -30.83
CA ALA A 26 7.51 0.46 -29.47
C ALA A 26 6.45 0.04 -28.42
N ASP A 27 5.17 0.31 -28.67
CA ASP A 27 4.06 -0.08 -27.79
C ASP A 27 3.94 -1.62 -27.70
N GLU A 28 4.06 -2.34 -28.83
CA GLU A 28 4.05 -3.81 -28.88
C GLU A 28 5.25 -4.40 -28.11
N ALA A 29 6.44 -3.83 -28.27
CA ALA A 29 7.65 -4.27 -27.55
C ALA A 29 7.50 -4.09 -26.05
N LEU A 30 6.94 -2.98 -25.60
CA LEU A 30 6.65 -2.74 -24.18
C LEU A 30 5.60 -3.71 -23.65
N SER A 31 4.52 -3.93 -24.37
CA SER A 31 3.46 -4.87 -23.96
C SER A 31 4.01 -6.29 -23.79
N ALA A 32 4.79 -6.78 -24.75
CA ALA A 32 5.41 -8.09 -24.68
C ALA A 32 6.42 -8.22 -23.52
N LEU A 33 7.15 -7.13 -23.21
CA LEU A 33 8.04 -7.09 -22.06
C LEU A 33 7.25 -7.16 -20.74
N ALA A 34 6.18 -6.38 -20.62
CA ALA A 34 5.33 -6.33 -19.43
C ALA A 34 4.63 -7.68 -19.15
N ASP A 35 4.15 -8.35 -20.19
CA ASP A 35 3.57 -9.69 -20.08
C ASP A 35 4.61 -10.72 -19.63
N THR A 36 5.82 -10.68 -20.20
CA THR A 36 6.93 -11.56 -19.81
C THR A 36 7.33 -11.34 -18.36
N PHE A 37 7.35 -10.08 -17.89
CA PHE A 37 7.63 -9.73 -16.50
C PHE A 37 6.53 -10.28 -15.57
N TYR A 38 5.27 -10.07 -15.92
CA TYR A 38 4.13 -10.54 -15.11
C TYR A 38 4.08 -12.06 -15.00
N ASP A 39 4.26 -12.78 -16.10
CA ASP A 39 4.31 -14.24 -16.10
C ASP A 39 5.47 -14.77 -15.24
N TYR A 40 6.63 -14.09 -15.31
CA TYR A 40 7.76 -14.41 -14.43
C TYR A 40 7.44 -14.18 -12.96
N GLN A 41 6.76 -13.06 -12.61
CA GLN A 41 6.34 -12.83 -11.22
C GLN A 41 5.39 -13.92 -10.72
N LEU A 42 4.41 -14.31 -11.51
CA LEU A 42 3.50 -15.39 -11.14
C LEU A 42 4.26 -16.69 -10.87
N ASP A 43 5.16 -17.09 -11.78
CA ASP A 43 6.00 -18.29 -11.63
C ASP A 43 6.83 -18.23 -10.34
N GLN A 44 7.54 -17.11 -10.08
CA GLN A 44 8.38 -16.95 -8.91
C GLN A 44 7.61 -16.98 -7.58
N HIS A 45 6.33 -16.62 -7.59
CA HIS A 45 5.46 -16.67 -6.42
C HIS A 45 4.61 -17.95 -6.33
N GLY A 46 4.82 -18.90 -7.22
CA GLY A 46 4.02 -20.15 -7.27
C GLY A 46 2.55 -19.88 -7.57
N LEU A 47 2.28 -18.85 -8.38
CA LEU A 47 0.95 -18.41 -8.77
C LEU A 47 0.66 -18.79 -10.22
N THR A 48 -0.61 -19.00 -10.53
CA THR A 48 -1.10 -19.17 -11.91
C THR A 48 -2.31 -18.28 -12.14
N GLU A 49 -2.47 -17.79 -13.36
CA GLU A 49 -3.66 -17.05 -13.74
C GLU A 49 -4.58 -17.93 -14.60
N THR A 50 -5.86 -17.96 -14.25
CA THR A 50 -6.88 -18.68 -15.03
C THR A 50 -7.26 -17.90 -16.30
N ALA A 51 -7.93 -18.55 -17.24
CA ALA A 51 -8.45 -17.88 -18.43
C ALA A 51 -9.42 -16.72 -18.13
N SER A 52 -10.02 -16.68 -16.93
CA SER A 52 -10.87 -15.58 -16.45
C SER A 52 -10.11 -14.50 -15.69
N GLY A 53 -8.77 -14.56 -15.61
CA GLY A 53 -7.93 -13.60 -14.91
C GLY A 53 -7.84 -13.82 -13.38
N ALA A 54 -8.44 -14.89 -12.84
CA ALA A 54 -8.33 -15.20 -11.42
C ALA A 54 -6.98 -15.82 -11.08
N ILE A 55 -6.33 -15.30 -10.03
CA ILE A 55 -5.04 -15.82 -9.55
C ILE A 55 -5.27 -17.00 -8.62
N ARG A 56 -4.58 -18.10 -8.87
CA ARG A 56 -4.57 -19.32 -8.05
C ARG A 56 -3.19 -19.56 -7.48
N GLN A 57 -3.16 -20.08 -6.25
CA GLN A 57 -1.93 -20.48 -5.59
C GLN A 57 -1.63 -21.94 -5.89
N GLY A 58 -0.36 -22.24 -6.23
CA GLY A 58 0.14 -23.61 -6.40
C GLY A 58 0.34 -24.33 -5.07
N SER A 59 0.99 -25.50 -5.12
CA SER A 59 1.20 -26.39 -3.97
C SER A 59 2.49 -26.12 -3.19
N ALA A 60 3.35 -25.22 -3.64
CA ALA A 60 4.62 -24.87 -3.00
C ALA A 60 4.68 -23.38 -2.67
N LEU A 61 5.47 -23.01 -1.66
CA LEU A 61 5.83 -21.64 -1.33
C LEU A 61 7.07 -21.23 -2.12
N SER A 62 7.19 -19.92 -2.43
CA SER A 62 8.37 -19.36 -3.10
C SER A 62 9.65 -19.68 -2.32
N SER A 63 10.76 -19.97 -3.02
CA SER A 63 12.07 -19.99 -2.35
C SER A 63 12.52 -18.57 -2.03
N VAL A 64 12.98 -18.38 -0.79
CA VAL A 64 13.51 -17.12 -0.28
C VAL A 64 15.00 -17.20 0.07
N THR A 65 15.69 -18.24 -0.41
CA THR A 65 17.15 -18.35 -0.25
C THR A 65 17.87 -17.17 -0.90
N PRO A 66 19.05 -16.75 -0.40
CA PRO A 66 19.84 -15.69 -1.02
C PRO A 66 20.12 -15.92 -2.50
N ALA A 67 20.34 -17.18 -2.92
CA ALA A 67 20.55 -17.55 -4.32
C ALA A 67 19.29 -17.27 -5.18
N ALA A 68 18.11 -17.65 -4.69
CA ALA A 68 16.85 -17.38 -5.39
C ALA A 68 16.56 -15.87 -5.48
N GLN A 69 16.81 -15.12 -4.40
CA GLN A 69 16.64 -13.65 -4.37
C GLN A 69 17.56 -12.96 -5.37
N GLN A 70 18.84 -13.33 -5.41
CA GLN A 70 19.81 -12.77 -6.37
C GLN A 70 19.49 -13.16 -7.82
N ALA A 71 18.98 -14.38 -8.05
CA ALA A 71 18.54 -14.79 -9.38
C ALA A 71 17.37 -13.94 -9.87
N ARG A 72 16.36 -13.66 -9.02
CA ARG A 72 15.25 -12.74 -9.31
C ARG A 72 15.77 -11.34 -9.63
N ALA A 73 16.62 -10.77 -8.79
CA ALA A 73 17.20 -9.45 -9.01
C ALA A 73 17.97 -9.36 -10.35
N SER A 74 18.71 -10.44 -10.69
CA SER A 74 19.42 -10.52 -11.97
C SER A 74 18.45 -10.56 -13.17
N GLN A 75 17.31 -11.24 -13.01
CA GLN A 75 16.27 -11.24 -14.05
C GLN A 75 15.58 -9.88 -14.17
N TYR A 76 15.31 -9.20 -13.06
CA TYR A 76 14.74 -7.85 -13.06
C TYR A 76 15.69 -6.83 -13.72
N ARG A 77 17.01 -6.93 -13.52
CA ARG A 77 17.99 -6.12 -14.27
C ARG A 77 17.90 -6.35 -15.78
N ARG A 78 17.79 -7.62 -16.24
CA ARG A 78 17.61 -7.92 -17.66
C ARG A 78 16.30 -7.32 -18.23
N TYR A 79 15.23 -7.29 -17.44
CA TYR A 79 13.99 -6.61 -17.85
C TYR A 79 14.16 -5.10 -17.92
N LEU A 80 14.88 -4.51 -16.95
CA LEU A 80 15.18 -3.07 -16.96
C LEU A 80 16.05 -2.69 -18.18
N ASP A 81 17.09 -3.49 -18.49
CA ASP A 81 17.93 -3.29 -19.68
C ASP A 81 17.09 -3.35 -20.99
N ARG A 82 16.12 -4.27 -21.06
CA ARG A 82 15.18 -4.36 -22.20
C ARG A 82 14.25 -3.16 -22.28
N LEU A 83 13.77 -2.67 -21.14
CA LEU A 83 12.94 -1.46 -21.05
C LEU A 83 13.72 -0.23 -21.49
N ASP A 84 15.00 -0.12 -21.10
CA ASP A 84 15.89 0.97 -21.49
C ASP A 84 16.19 0.99 -23.01
N ALA A 85 16.10 -0.15 -23.67
CA ALA A 85 16.28 -0.26 -25.12
C ALA A 85 15.05 0.21 -25.92
N ILE A 86 13.89 0.40 -25.30
CA ILE A 86 12.68 0.90 -25.95
C ILE A 86 12.76 2.43 -26.06
N ASP A 87 12.57 2.97 -27.26
CA ASP A 87 12.47 4.42 -27.46
C ASP A 87 11.17 4.96 -26.82
N THR A 88 11.30 5.50 -25.61
CA THR A 88 10.16 6.05 -24.88
C THR A 88 9.52 7.28 -25.53
N ALA A 89 10.23 7.99 -26.43
CA ALA A 89 9.67 9.10 -27.18
C ALA A 89 8.68 8.63 -28.25
N ALA A 90 8.86 7.40 -28.76
CA ALA A 90 7.95 6.79 -29.73
C ALA A 90 6.66 6.25 -29.08
N LEU A 91 6.63 5.98 -27.75
CA LEU A 91 5.48 5.40 -27.06
C LEU A 91 4.25 6.33 -27.07
N THR A 92 3.06 5.75 -27.07
CA THR A 92 1.81 6.46 -26.72
C THR A 92 1.86 6.99 -25.29
N ALA A 93 0.98 7.93 -24.94
CA ALA A 93 0.90 8.49 -23.58
C ALA A 93 0.60 7.40 -22.53
N GLU A 94 -0.27 6.45 -22.88
CA GLU A 94 -0.59 5.32 -22.02
C GLU A 94 0.61 4.37 -21.87
N ALA A 95 1.25 4.00 -22.98
CA ALA A 95 2.44 3.15 -22.95
C ALA A 95 3.59 3.78 -22.15
N ARG A 96 3.78 5.11 -22.23
CA ARG A 96 4.75 5.82 -21.36
C ARG A 96 4.41 5.67 -19.88
N THR A 97 3.13 5.74 -19.51
CA THR A 97 2.70 5.49 -18.13
C THR A 97 3.01 4.06 -17.71
N ASN A 98 2.72 3.08 -18.57
CA ASN A 98 3.02 1.67 -18.30
C ASN A 98 4.53 1.42 -18.18
N ALA A 99 5.35 2.05 -19.00
CA ALA A 99 6.81 1.99 -18.92
C ALA A 99 7.33 2.58 -17.59
N ALA A 100 6.79 3.72 -17.14
CA ALA A 100 7.16 4.33 -15.87
C ALA A 100 6.80 3.44 -14.67
N VAL A 101 5.62 2.82 -14.69
CA VAL A 101 5.20 1.85 -13.66
C VAL A 101 6.12 0.64 -13.64
N LEU A 102 6.37 0.01 -14.80
CA LEU A 102 7.24 -1.16 -14.89
C LEU A 102 8.66 -0.85 -14.40
N ARG A 103 9.21 0.31 -14.80
CA ARG A 103 10.52 0.78 -14.33
C ARG A 103 10.58 0.88 -12.82
N THR A 104 9.60 1.55 -12.22
CA THR A 104 9.58 1.76 -10.75
C THR A 104 9.49 0.44 -10.00
N LEU A 105 8.71 -0.53 -10.48
CA LEU A 105 8.64 -1.86 -9.90
C LEU A 105 9.99 -2.60 -9.99
N LEU A 106 10.62 -2.57 -11.17
CA LEU A 106 11.92 -3.23 -11.38
C LEU A 106 13.02 -2.60 -10.51
N GLU A 107 13.06 -1.26 -10.42
CA GLU A 107 14.05 -0.53 -9.61
C GLU A 107 13.88 -0.79 -8.11
N ALA A 108 12.64 -0.93 -7.61
CA ALA A 108 12.37 -1.31 -6.23
C ALA A 108 12.93 -2.69 -5.90
N GLU A 109 12.58 -3.72 -6.68
CA GLU A 109 13.05 -5.09 -6.50
C GLU A 109 14.61 -5.22 -6.59
N ILE A 110 15.22 -4.48 -7.50
CA ILE A 110 16.68 -4.42 -7.64
C ILE A 110 17.29 -3.72 -6.43
N GLY A 111 16.63 -2.67 -5.91
CA GLY A 111 17.04 -1.93 -4.72
C GLY A 111 17.02 -2.80 -3.47
N ASP A 112 15.93 -3.53 -3.24
CA ASP A 112 15.78 -4.46 -2.11
C ASP A 112 16.87 -5.54 -2.13
N ALA A 113 17.14 -6.07 -3.31
CA ALA A 113 18.22 -7.06 -3.48
C ALA A 113 19.61 -6.47 -3.25
N ARG A 114 19.85 -5.19 -3.56
CA ARG A 114 21.13 -4.51 -3.28
C ARG A 114 21.45 -4.49 -1.80
N PHE A 115 20.45 -4.30 -0.95
CA PHE A 115 20.61 -4.25 0.51
C PHE A 115 20.41 -5.59 1.19
N ALA A 116 20.10 -6.66 0.42
CA ALA A 116 19.76 -7.97 0.92
C ALA A 116 18.59 -7.89 1.94
N GLU A 117 17.51 -7.22 1.57
CA GLU A 117 16.38 -6.93 2.48
C GLU A 117 15.71 -8.22 2.98
N TRP A 118 15.82 -9.32 2.24
CA TRP A 118 15.39 -10.66 2.69
C TRP A 118 16.04 -11.12 4.02
N GLU A 119 17.13 -10.48 4.47
CA GLU A 119 17.74 -10.74 5.78
C GLU A 119 16.96 -10.13 6.96
N MET A 120 15.99 -9.25 6.66
CA MET A 120 15.05 -8.67 7.62
C MET A 120 13.60 -9.00 7.16
N PRO A 121 13.19 -10.30 7.20
CA PRO A 121 11.99 -10.79 6.52
C PRO A 121 10.67 -10.43 7.20
N PHE A 122 10.67 -9.56 8.18
CA PHE A 122 9.49 -9.07 8.90
C PHE A 122 9.80 -7.74 9.59
N ASP A 123 8.75 -7.02 9.93
CA ASP A 123 8.76 -5.81 10.76
C ASP A 123 7.70 -5.92 11.88
N SER A 124 7.32 -4.80 12.52
CA SER A 124 6.31 -4.80 13.58
C SER A 124 4.88 -5.08 13.08
N ASP A 125 4.59 -4.78 11.81
CA ASP A 125 3.26 -4.85 11.22
C ASP A 125 3.14 -5.92 10.15
N SER A 126 4.23 -6.14 9.38
CA SER A 126 4.28 -7.09 8.29
C SER A 126 5.16 -8.29 8.65
N ASN A 127 4.64 -9.48 8.42
CA ASN A 127 5.39 -10.70 8.70
C ASN A 127 4.93 -11.84 7.78
N PHE A 128 5.83 -12.75 7.46
CA PHE A 128 5.53 -13.84 6.53
C PHE A 128 4.63 -14.93 7.13
N TRP A 129 4.55 -15.07 8.46
CA TRP A 129 3.83 -16.16 9.10
C TRP A 129 2.32 -15.93 9.25
N SER A 130 1.84 -14.68 9.31
CA SER A 130 0.42 -14.39 9.51
C SER A 130 -0.44 -14.52 8.24
N TYR A 131 0.18 -14.60 7.06
CA TYR A 131 -0.54 -14.60 5.77
C TYR A 131 -0.63 -15.97 5.10
N LEU A 132 -0.05 -17.01 5.69
CA LEU A 132 -0.04 -18.35 5.11
C LEU A 132 -1.35 -19.11 5.32
N ALA A 133 -2.07 -18.83 6.40
CA ALA A 133 -3.37 -19.43 6.68
C ALA A 133 -4.45 -18.81 5.78
N ALA A 134 -5.18 -19.64 5.04
CA ALA A 134 -6.28 -19.20 4.20
C ALA A 134 -7.46 -18.70 5.07
N ARG A 135 -8.06 -17.58 4.66
CA ARG A 135 -9.16 -16.92 5.39
C ARG A 135 -10.54 -17.45 5.03
N SER A 136 -10.67 -18.17 3.92
CA SER A 136 -11.91 -18.76 3.41
C SER A 136 -11.67 -20.15 2.86
N GLY A 137 -12.73 -20.93 2.64
CA GLY A 137 -12.68 -22.20 1.94
C GLY A 137 -12.40 -22.05 0.44
N PHE A 138 -12.19 -23.16 -0.22
CA PHE A 138 -11.88 -23.29 -1.64
C PHE A 138 -13.03 -23.95 -2.39
N GLY A 139 -13.10 -23.75 -3.71
CA GLY A 139 -14.18 -24.29 -4.55
C GLY A 139 -13.96 -25.72 -5.07
N THR A 140 -12.71 -26.16 -5.17
CA THR A 140 -12.33 -27.41 -5.84
C THR A 140 -11.40 -28.28 -5.00
N VAL A 141 -11.35 -29.57 -5.31
CA VAL A 141 -10.40 -30.53 -4.69
C VAL A 141 -8.97 -30.06 -4.92
N GLU A 142 -8.62 -29.67 -6.14
CA GLU A 142 -7.28 -29.22 -6.49
C GLU A 142 -6.81 -28.02 -5.63
N GLU A 143 -7.69 -27.05 -5.37
CA GLU A 143 -7.35 -25.90 -4.53
C GLU A 143 -7.07 -26.31 -3.08
N TYR A 144 -7.82 -27.28 -2.53
CA TYR A 144 -7.52 -27.88 -1.22
C TYR A 144 -6.20 -28.65 -1.22
N GLU A 145 -5.92 -29.44 -2.26
CA GLU A 145 -4.66 -30.18 -2.41
C GLU A 145 -3.47 -29.23 -2.50
N ASN A 146 -3.59 -28.15 -3.25
CA ASN A 146 -2.59 -27.08 -3.33
C ASN A 146 -2.37 -26.43 -1.96
N TYR A 147 -3.42 -26.15 -1.22
CA TYR A 147 -3.30 -25.60 0.13
C TYR A 147 -2.60 -26.57 1.09
N ILE A 148 -2.96 -27.86 1.05
CA ILE A 148 -2.28 -28.91 1.82
C ILE A 148 -0.81 -29.02 1.42
N GLY A 149 -0.50 -28.92 0.12
CA GLY A 149 0.86 -28.91 -0.39
C GLY A 149 1.67 -27.76 0.21
N ARG A 150 1.12 -26.53 0.21
CA ARG A 150 1.78 -25.38 0.86
C ARG A 150 1.99 -25.58 2.36
N MET A 151 1.00 -26.14 3.08
CA MET A 151 1.17 -26.45 4.51
C MET A 151 2.34 -27.42 4.74
N ARG A 152 2.51 -28.43 3.89
CA ARG A 152 3.62 -29.37 3.95
C ARG A 152 4.97 -28.74 3.63
N ASP A 153 4.97 -27.64 2.88
CA ASP A 153 6.18 -26.91 2.48
C ASP A 153 6.62 -25.83 3.51
N ILE A 154 5.78 -25.51 4.51
CA ILE A 154 6.08 -24.52 5.55
C ILE A 154 7.42 -24.80 6.27
N PRO A 155 7.78 -26.04 6.64
CA PRO A 155 9.07 -26.29 7.32
C PRO A 155 10.28 -25.84 6.49
N ARG A 156 10.29 -26.11 5.17
CA ARG A 156 11.36 -25.63 4.27
C ARG A 156 11.39 -24.10 4.23
N TYR A 157 10.24 -23.49 3.99
CA TYR A 157 10.12 -22.04 3.88
C TYR A 157 10.55 -21.32 5.18
N PHE A 158 10.15 -21.84 6.35
CA PHE A 158 10.56 -21.28 7.63
C PHE A 158 12.05 -21.48 7.91
N GLY A 159 12.62 -22.62 7.48
CA GLY A 159 14.05 -22.84 7.54
C GLY A 159 14.86 -21.83 6.72
N GLU A 160 14.39 -21.50 5.50
CA GLU A 160 14.99 -20.46 4.65
C GLU A 160 14.88 -19.07 5.31
N GLN A 161 13.71 -18.70 5.85
CA GLN A 161 13.50 -17.43 6.56
C GLN A 161 14.36 -17.32 7.82
N THR A 162 14.48 -18.43 8.58
CA THR A 162 15.37 -18.48 9.76
C THR A 162 16.83 -18.25 9.37
N ALA A 163 17.28 -18.87 8.27
CA ALA A 163 18.65 -18.68 7.78
C ALA A 163 18.89 -17.22 7.36
N ASN A 164 17.93 -16.60 6.67
CA ASN A 164 17.98 -15.20 6.29
C ASN A 164 18.03 -14.29 7.51
N ALA A 165 17.14 -14.47 8.48
CA ALA A 165 17.11 -13.68 9.71
C ALA A 165 18.41 -13.81 10.52
N ARG A 166 19.04 -15.01 10.57
CA ARG A 166 20.34 -15.21 11.20
C ARG A 166 21.48 -14.49 10.47
N ALA A 167 21.44 -14.45 9.14
CA ALA A 167 22.39 -13.68 8.34
C ALA A 167 22.26 -12.19 8.65
N GLY A 168 21.03 -11.67 8.71
CA GLY A 168 20.74 -10.30 9.11
C GLY A 168 21.26 -9.96 10.50
N LEU A 169 20.99 -10.81 11.51
CA LEU A 169 21.55 -10.65 12.86
C LEU A 169 23.08 -10.58 12.85
N THR A 170 23.71 -11.40 12.03
CA THR A 170 25.18 -11.44 11.93
C THR A 170 25.75 -10.19 11.28
N ARG A 171 25.06 -9.65 10.29
CA ARG A 171 25.45 -8.42 9.59
C ARG A 171 25.04 -7.15 10.36
N GLY A 172 24.16 -7.25 11.37
CA GLY A 172 23.56 -6.10 12.06
C GLY A 172 22.39 -5.47 11.30
N PHE A 173 21.82 -6.19 10.33
CA PHE A 173 20.65 -5.78 9.55
C PHE A 173 19.42 -6.48 10.13
N SER A 174 18.80 -5.87 11.14
CA SER A 174 17.66 -6.45 11.86
C SER A 174 16.69 -5.39 12.31
N VAL A 175 15.45 -5.81 12.63
CA VAL A 175 14.42 -4.95 13.20
C VAL A 175 14.84 -4.46 14.59
N PRO A 176 14.54 -3.22 15.00
CA PRO A 176 14.81 -2.76 16.36
C PRO A 176 14.03 -3.55 17.41
N ARG A 177 14.71 -3.93 18.50
CA ARG A 177 14.13 -4.77 19.56
C ARG A 177 12.82 -4.22 20.14
N VAL A 178 12.75 -2.92 20.36
CA VAL A 178 11.62 -2.25 21.01
C VAL A 178 10.30 -2.46 20.27
N THR A 179 10.33 -2.65 18.96
CA THR A 179 9.13 -2.84 18.13
C THR A 179 8.68 -4.30 18.05
N LEU A 180 9.46 -5.22 18.58
CA LEU A 180 9.21 -6.67 18.55
C LEU A 180 8.72 -7.24 19.87
N GLU A 181 8.77 -6.47 20.96
CA GLU A 181 8.34 -6.93 22.28
C GLU A 181 6.85 -7.27 22.28
N GLY A 182 6.52 -8.50 22.73
CA GLY A 182 5.16 -9.04 22.71
C GLY A 182 4.64 -9.54 21.37
N ARG A 183 5.41 -9.41 20.27
CA ARG A 183 4.98 -9.88 18.94
C ARG A 183 5.04 -11.40 18.77
N ASP A 184 5.75 -12.11 19.65
CA ASP A 184 5.78 -13.56 19.72
C ASP A 184 4.40 -14.20 19.92
N VAL A 185 3.44 -13.48 20.50
CA VAL A 185 2.05 -13.92 20.66
C VAL A 185 1.40 -14.25 19.31
N SER A 186 1.72 -13.49 18.26
CA SER A 186 1.20 -13.73 16.89
C SER A 186 1.71 -15.05 16.32
N ILE A 187 2.92 -15.48 16.67
CA ILE A 187 3.50 -16.78 16.26
C ILE A 187 2.90 -17.89 17.14
N ALA A 188 2.84 -17.67 18.46
CA ALA A 188 2.36 -18.66 19.42
C ALA A 188 0.91 -19.09 19.14
N SER A 189 0.07 -18.22 18.57
CA SER A 189 -1.32 -18.53 18.21
C SER A 189 -1.48 -19.68 17.20
N TYR A 190 -0.42 -20.03 16.49
CA TYR A 190 -0.40 -21.14 15.52
C TYR A 190 0.14 -22.46 16.11
N VAL A 191 0.71 -22.42 17.32
CA VAL A 191 1.22 -23.60 18.02
C VAL A 191 0.10 -24.20 18.86
N VAL A 192 -0.58 -25.18 18.32
CA VAL A 192 -1.78 -25.79 18.91
C VAL A 192 -1.64 -27.31 19.00
N ASP A 193 -2.18 -27.91 20.07
CA ASP A 193 -2.20 -29.38 20.22
C ASP A 193 -3.26 -30.03 19.33
N ASP A 194 -4.39 -29.35 19.16
CA ASP A 194 -5.52 -29.81 18.36
C ASP A 194 -5.48 -29.12 16.97
N PRO A 195 -5.24 -29.84 15.88
CA PRO A 195 -5.19 -29.28 14.54
C PRO A 195 -6.44 -28.47 14.15
N GLU A 196 -7.62 -28.81 14.69
CA GLU A 196 -8.88 -28.13 14.36
C GLU A 196 -9.00 -26.75 15.04
N LYS A 197 -8.13 -26.45 15.99
CA LYS A 197 -7.99 -25.11 16.61
C LYS A 197 -6.98 -24.23 15.90
N SER A 198 -6.23 -24.78 14.93
CA SER A 198 -5.28 -23.99 14.16
C SER A 198 -6.02 -23.02 13.22
N PRO A 199 -5.52 -21.79 13.03
CA PRO A 199 -6.02 -20.90 11.97
C PRO A 199 -6.00 -21.55 10.57
N PHE A 200 -5.09 -22.51 10.32
CA PHE A 200 -5.02 -23.27 9.07
C PHE A 200 -6.19 -24.22 8.86
N TRP A 201 -6.94 -24.56 9.90
CA TRP A 201 -8.10 -25.45 9.80
C TRP A 201 -9.34 -24.77 9.20
N ARG A 202 -9.41 -23.45 9.22
CA ARG A 202 -10.59 -22.68 8.82
C ARG A 202 -11.20 -23.11 7.47
N PRO A 203 -10.44 -23.34 6.38
CA PRO A 203 -11.01 -23.80 5.11
C PRO A 203 -11.69 -25.18 5.18
N PHE A 204 -11.28 -26.04 6.11
CA PHE A 204 -11.81 -27.39 6.28
C PHE A 204 -13.03 -27.45 7.20
N ALA A 205 -13.26 -26.43 8.02
CA ALA A 205 -14.37 -26.39 8.95
C ALA A 205 -15.73 -26.32 8.21
N ASP A 206 -15.80 -25.51 7.17
CA ASP A 206 -17.00 -25.34 6.34
C ASP A 206 -16.66 -25.49 4.85
N MET A 207 -16.59 -26.73 4.40
CA MET A 207 -16.27 -27.05 3.00
C MET A 207 -17.53 -27.00 2.13
N PRO A 208 -17.43 -26.52 0.86
CA PRO A 208 -18.56 -26.38 -0.02
C PRO A 208 -19.27 -27.72 -0.30
N GLN A 209 -20.60 -27.65 -0.41
CA GLN A 209 -21.43 -28.82 -0.68
C GLN A 209 -21.22 -29.44 -2.08
N GLY A 210 -20.61 -28.71 -3.00
CA GLY A 210 -20.24 -29.17 -4.34
C GLY A 210 -19.16 -30.25 -4.33
N LEU A 211 -18.39 -30.43 -3.24
CA LEU A 211 -17.43 -31.51 -3.08
C LEU A 211 -18.15 -32.79 -2.58
N SER A 212 -17.73 -33.96 -3.07
CA SER A 212 -18.27 -35.21 -2.58
C SER A 212 -17.97 -35.42 -1.08
N SER A 213 -18.81 -36.19 -0.37
CA SER A 213 -18.54 -36.51 1.05
C SER A 213 -17.22 -37.26 1.23
N ALA A 214 -16.87 -38.13 0.30
CA ALA A 214 -15.62 -38.88 0.31
C ALA A 214 -14.40 -37.93 0.17
N ASP A 215 -14.44 -37.01 -0.79
CA ASP A 215 -13.36 -36.00 -0.97
C ASP A 215 -13.22 -35.13 0.25
N ARG A 216 -14.34 -34.62 0.83
CA ARG A 216 -14.30 -33.81 2.04
C ARG A 216 -13.61 -34.54 3.20
N GLU A 217 -13.93 -35.80 3.45
CA GLU A 217 -13.30 -36.58 4.52
C GLU A 217 -11.80 -36.83 4.26
N LEU A 218 -11.42 -37.15 3.02
CA LEU A 218 -10.01 -37.33 2.65
C LEU A 218 -9.22 -36.02 2.83
N LEU A 219 -9.76 -34.91 2.35
CA LEU A 219 -9.11 -33.59 2.45
C LEU A 219 -9.00 -33.12 3.91
N LYS A 220 -10.03 -33.33 4.74
CA LYS A 220 -9.98 -33.06 6.18
C LYS A 220 -8.91 -33.89 6.89
N ALA A 221 -8.82 -35.18 6.58
CA ALA A 221 -7.79 -36.05 7.15
C ALA A 221 -6.38 -35.54 6.77
N ALA A 222 -6.15 -35.28 5.47
CA ALA A 222 -4.88 -34.75 4.98
C ALA A 222 -4.55 -33.37 5.54
N GLY A 223 -5.55 -32.52 5.74
CA GLY A 223 -5.40 -31.20 6.38
C GLY A 223 -4.96 -31.31 7.85
N ARG A 224 -5.61 -32.19 8.64
CA ARG A 224 -5.19 -32.45 10.05
C ARG A 224 -3.75 -32.96 10.12
N ASP A 225 -3.39 -33.89 9.23
CA ASP A 225 -2.04 -34.43 9.19
C ASP A 225 -1.01 -33.35 8.83
N ALA A 226 -1.28 -32.53 7.82
CA ALA A 226 -0.39 -31.45 7.42
C ALA A 226 -0.22 -30.40 8.54
N ILE A 227 -1.29 -30.05 9.25
CA ILE A 227 -1.21 -29.14 10.39
C ILE A 227 -0.36 -29.74 11.52
N ARG A 228 -0.65 -31.00 11.90
CA ARG A 228 0.04 -31.66 13.01
C ARG A 228 1.52 -31.91 12.73
N GLU A 229 1.85 -32.34 11.51
CA GLU A 229 3.18 -32.85 11.18
C GLU A 229 4.10 -31.77 10.58
N ASN A 230 3.55 -30.69 10.00
CA ASN A 230 4.32 -29.69 9.30
C ASN A 230 4.10 -28.28 9.88
N VAL A 231 2.86 -27.81 9.99
CA VAL A 231 2.57 -26.43 10.40
C VAL A 231 2.97 -26.20 11.85
N THR A 232 2.36 -26.96 12.78
CA THR A 232 2.58 -26.76 14.22
C THR A 232 4.06 -26.88 14.62
N PRO A 233 4.82 -27.88 14.17
CA PRO A 233 6.24 -27.96 14.49
C PRO A 233 7.05 -26.80 13.93
N ALA A 234 6.82 -26.39 12.68
CA ALA A 234 7.56 -25.28 12.07
C ALA A 234 7.30 -23.94 12.80
N TYR A 235 6.05 -23.68 13.20
CA TYR A 235 5.74 -22.50 14.01
C TYR A 235 6.37 -22.57 15.42
N ALA A 236 6.43 -23.76 16.04
CA ALA A 236 7.09 -23.94 17.33
C ALA A 236 8.60 -23.68 17.23
N GLU A 237 9.26 -24.18 16.18
CA GLU A 237 10.67 -23.91 15.91
C GLU A 237 10.94 -22.43 15.63
N TRP A 238 10.09 -21.78 14.84
CA TRP A 238 10.20 -20.34 14.57
C TRP A 238 9.97 -19.52 15.85
N LEU A 239 9.01 -19.89 16.68
CA LEU A 239 8.74 -19.24 17.97
C LEU A 239 9.94 -19.35 18.92
N ALA A 240 10.56 -20.52 19.00
CA ALA A 240 11.78 -20.73 19.79
C ALA A 240 12.93 -19.86 19.27
N PHE A 241 13.19 -19.89 17.95
CA PHE A 241 14.19 -19.02 17.34
C PHE A 241 13.93 -17.52 17.62
N PHE A 242 12.69 -17.07 17.46
CA PHE A 242 12.30 -15.68 17.70
C PHE A 242 12.57 -15.26 19.15
N ARG A 243 12.15 -16.07 20.15
CA ARG A 243 12.30 -15.78 21.56
C ARG A 243 13.75 -15.90 22.06
N ASP A 244 14.37 -17.01 21.71
CA ASP A 244 15.63 -17.43 22.34
C ASP A 244 16.87 -16.87 21.63
N GLU A 245 16.77 -16.60 20.33
CA GLU A 245 17.90 -16.13 19.51
C GLU A 245 17.66 -14.73 18.95
N TYR A 246 16.57 -14.49 18.22
CA TYR A 246 16.36 -13.26 17.47
C TYR A 246 16.22 -12.05 18.40
N LEU A 247 15.28 -12.08 19.34
CA LEU A 247 15.07 -10.99 20.30
C LEU A 247 16.31 -10.68 21.15
N ALA A 248 17.11 -11.67 21.48
CA ALA A 248 18.32 -11.48 22.28
C ALA A 248 19.41 -10.71 21.51
N ARG A 249 19.49 -10.91 20.20
CA ARG A 249 20.59 -10.44 19.32
C ARG A 249 20.22 -9.26 18.43
N THR A 250 18.93 -8.99 18.26
CA THR A 250 18.48 -7.89 17.41
C THR A 250 18.95 -6.53 17.94
N ARG A 251 19.10 -5.55 17.02
CA ARG A 251 19.65 -4.23 17.34
C ARG A 251 18.77 -3.46 18.35
N ARG A 252 19.41 -2.57 19.10
CA ARG A 252 18.74 -1.65 20.02
C ARG A 252 18.63 -0.23 19.48
N THR A 253 19.42 0.10 18.47
CA THR A 253 19.34 1.36 17.74
C THR A 253 18.07 1.39 16.89
N LEU A 254 17.49 2.58 16.70
CA LEU A 254 16.18 2.72 16.06
C LEU A 254 16.28 3.04 14.56
N GLY A 255 17.17 3.98 14.22
CA GLY A 255 17.25 4.56 12.89
C GLY A 255 17.77 3.61 11.82
N ALA A 256 17.30 3.76 10.59
CA ALA A 256 17.89 3.11 9.43
C ALA A 256 19.35 3.52 9.24
N ARG A 257 19.73 4.73 9.63
CA ARG A 257 21.12 5.25 9.63
C ARG A 257 22.13 4.34 10.36
N ASP A 258 21.65 3.55 11.30
CA ASP A 258 22.48 2.67 12.12
C ASP A 258 22.66 1.27 11.50
N LEU A 259 21.98 1.00 10.38
CA LEU A 259 22.13 -0.23 9.60
C LEU A 259 23.42 -0.18 8.73
N PRO A 260 23.95 -1.32 8.29
CA PRO A 260 24.96 -1.36 7.25
C PRO A 260 24.47 -0.62 6.00
N ASP A 261 25.28 0.31 5.49
CA ASP A 261 24.92 1.22 4.39
C ASP A 261 23.60 2.01 4.65
N GLY A 262 23.29 2.28 5.91
CA GLY A 262 21.99 2.73 6.39
C GLY A 262 21.46 4.03 5.75
N ALA A 263 22.33 5.02 5.47
CA ALA A 263 21.92 6.24 4.78
C ALA A 263 21.46 5.95 3.33
N ALA A 264 22.16 5.07 2.61
CA ALA A 264 21.81 4.68 1.25
C ALA A 264 20.56 3.78 1.25
N TYR A 265 20.41 2.91 2.25
CA TYR A 265 19.20 2.11 2.46
C TYR A 265 17.98 3.02 2.69
N TYR A 266 18.09 3.99 3.60
CA TYR A 266 16.97 4.90 3.88
C TYR A 266 16.59 5.74 2.65
N ALA A 267 17.55 6.22 1.88
CA ALA A 267 17.29 6.90 0.62
C ALA A 267 16.54 6.00 -0.41
N GLN A 268 16.88 4.69 -0.46
CA GLN A 268 16.14 3.72 -1.26
C GLN A 268 14.70 3.55 -0.78
N GLN A 269 14.48 3.43 0.53
CA GLN A 269 13.15 3.30 1.11
C GLN A 269 12.29 4.55 0.86
N ILE A 270 12.86 5.76 0.98
CA ILE A 270 12.17 7.01 0.60
C ILE A 270 11.68 6.92 -0.86
N ARG A 271 12.58 6.58 -1.79
CA ARG A 271 12.23 6.48 -3.21
C ARG A 271 11.18 5.40 -3.48
N GLN A 272 11.28 4.24 -2.84
CA GLN A 272 10.38 3.12 -3.01
C GLN A 272 8.94 3.46 -2.59
N TYR A 273 8.76 4.09 -1.43
CA TYR A 273 7.43 4.40 -0.91
C TYR A 273 6.83 5.69 -1.45
N THR A 274 7.66 6.70 -1.71
CA THR A 274 7.17 8.00 -2.21
C THR A 274 7.19 8.10 -3.72
N THR A 275 8.05 7.33 -4.38
CA THR A 275 8.38 7.43 -5.82
C THR A 275 8.97 8.79 -6.22
N LEU A 276 9.44 9.58 -5.24
CA LEU A 276 10.03 10.90 -5.44
C LEU A 276 11.53 10.86 -5.18
N ASP A 277 12.26 11.75 -5.86
CA ASP A 277 13.70 11.94 -5.64
C ASP A 277 13.91 13.13 -4.69
N LEU A 278 13.64 12.87 -3.40
CA LEU A 278 13.79 13.83 -2.30
C LEU A 278 14.77 13.28 -1.27
N THR A 279 15.57 14.17 -0.69
CA THR A 279 16.44 13.83 0.44
C THR A 279 15.66 13.84 1.76
N ALA A 280 16.20 13.16 2.77
CA ALA A 280 15.61 13.16 4.11
C ALA A 280 15.52 14.57 4.71
N GLU A 281 16.53 15.43 4.45
CA GLU A 281 16.56 16.83 4.91
C GLU A 281 15.47 17.68 4.27
N GLU A 282 15.25 17.52 2.95
CA GLU A 282 14.17 18.20 2.24
C GLU A 282 12.81 17.79 2.79
N ILE A 283 12.58 16.48 2.99
CA ILE A 283 11.34 15.93 3.54
C ILE A 283 11.10 16.45 4.96
N HIS A 284 12.14 16.48 5.81
CA HIS A 284 12.05 16.99 7.17
C HIS A 284 11.63 18.47 7.19
N ARG A 285 12.25 19.29 6.34
CA ARG A 285 11.90 20.72 6.20
C ARG A 285 10.46 20.90 5.72
N ILE A 286 10.04 20.16 4.70
CA ILE A 286 8.64 20.13 4.21
C ILE A 286 7.70 19.76 5.36
N GLY A 287 8.05 18.75 6.16
CA GLY A 287 7.26 18.33 7.31
C GLY A 287 7.09 19.44 8.34
N LEU A 288 8.16 20.15 8.68
CA LEU A 288 8.09 21.27 9.62
C LEU A 288 7.22 22.43 9.09
N GLU A 289 7.31 22.75 7.80
CA GLU A 289 6.49 23.76 7.14
C GLU A 289 4.99 23.38 7.16
N GLU A 290 4.67 22.14 6.85
CA GLU A 290 3.30 21.64 6.87
C GLU A 290 2.72 21.59 8.30
N VAL A 291 3.50 21.13 9.28
CA VAL A 291 3.09 21.15 10.69
C VAL A 291 2.75 22.58 11.13
N ALA A 292 3.57 23.58 10.77
CA ALA A 292 3.30 24.96 11.11
C ALA A 292 2.02 25.50 10.42
N ARG A 293 1.83 25.18 9.13
CA ARG A 293 0.63 25.56 8.37
C ARG A 293 -0.64 24.96 8.99
N ILE A 294 -0.64 23.66 9.26
CA ILE A 294 -1.81 22.97 9.81
C ILE A 294 -2.10 23.44 11.23
N THR A 295 -1.07 23.72 12.05
CA THR A 295 -1.24 24.30 13.38
C THR A 295 -2.04 25.59 13.32
N ALA A 296 -1.75 26.48 12.36
CA ALA A 296 -2.51 27.71 12.19
C ALA A 296 -3.99 27.47 11.81
N GLU A 297 -4.28 26.44 11.01
CA GLU A 297 -5.64 26.05 10.69
C GLU A 297 -6.36 25.39 11.88
N MET A 298 -5.65 24.62 12.70
CA MET A 298 -6.19 24.04 13.94
C MET A 298 -6.55 25.12 14.96
N GLU A 299 -5.72 26.15 15.11
CA GLU A 299 -6.02 27.33 15.96
C GLU A 299 -7.31 28.04 15.49
N LYS A 300 -7.51 28.15 14.19
CA LYS A 300 -8.75 28.71 13.63
C LYS A 300 -9.95 27.83 13.92
N ALA A 301 -9.86 26.51 13.71
CA ALA A 301 -10.94 25.58 14.00
C ALA A 301 -11.30 25.56 15.51
N LYS A 302 -10.30 25.71 16.40
CA LYS A 302 -10.49 25.90 17.84
C LYS A 302 -11.28 27.19 18.13
N ALA A 303 -10.91 28.30 17.51
CA ALA A 303 -11.63 29.56 17.66
C ALA A 303 -13.07 29.47 17.13
N ASP A 304 -13.27 28.83 15.99
CA ASP A 304 -14.62 28.59 15.42
C ASP A 304 -15.49 27.69 16.33
N ALA A 305 -14.86 26.82 17.15
CA ALA A 305 -15.55 26.04 18.20
C ALA A 305 -15.87 26.85 19.45
N GLY A 306 -15.45 28.10 19.53
CA GLY A 306 -15.66 28.96 20.71
C GLY A 306 -14.83 28.54 21.94
N PHE A 307 -13.74 27.80 21.77
CA PHE A 307 -12.92 27.35 22.87
C PHE A 307 -11.89 28.40 23.28
N GLU A 308 -11.98 28.85 24.52
CA GLU A 308 -11.01 29.75 25.13
C GLU A 308 -9.87 28.94 25.77
N GLY A 309 -8.65 29.20 25.40
CA GLY A 309 -7.47 28.48 25.87
C GLY A 309 -6.46 28.18 24.77
N THR A 310 -5.39 27.50 25.12
CA THR A 310 -4.34 27.07 24.18
C THR A 310 -4.82 25.91 23.30
N LEU A 311 -4.13 25.70 22.17
CA LEU A 311 -4.38 24.54 21.31
C LEU A 311 -4.18 23.20 22.08
N GLY A 312 -3.18 23.15 22.96
CA GLY A 312 -2.93 21.96 23.79
C GLY A 312 -4.09 21.65 24.75
N GLU A 313 -4.70 22.67 25.36
CA GLU A 313 -5.88 22.51 26.22
C GLU A 313 -7.10 22.09 25.40
N PHE A 314 -7.25 22.58 24.19
CA PHE A 314 -8.32 22.14 23.28
C PHE A 314 -8.15 20.69 22.87
N ILE A 315 -6.94 20.25 22.53
CA ILE A 315 -6.62 18.84 22.24
C ILE A 315 -6.92 17.95 23.46
N ALA A 316 -6.54 18.38 24.64
CA ALA A 316 -6.85 17.65 25.89
C ALA A 316 -8.36 17.56 26.13
N PHE A 317 -9.10 18.65 25.91
CA PHE A 317 -10.57 18.64 25.98
C PHE A 317 -11.18 17.65 24.99
N LEU A 318 -10.75 17.67 23.74
CA LEU A 318 -11.26 16.75 22.70
C LEU A 318 -11.03 15.27 23.06
N ARG A 319 -9.91 14.95 23.70
CA ARG A 319 -9.60 13.58 24.14
C ARG A 319 -10.40 13.12 25.35
N ALA A 320 -10.77 14.03 26.23
CA ALA A 320 -11.32 13.71 27.55
C ALA A 320 -12.85 13.83 27.64
N ASP A 321 -13.47 14.67 26.80
CA ASP A 321 -14.89 14.98 26.93
C ASP A 321 -15.76 13.82 26.37
N PRO A 322 -16.66 13.24 27.20
CA PRO A 322 -17.51 12.11 26.80
C PRO A 322 -18.41 12.39 25.58
N GLN A 323 -18.72 13.65 25.26
CA GLN A 323 -19.55 13.99 24.08
C GLN A 323 -18.95 13.50 22.77
N PHE A 324 -17.63 13.22 22.74
CA PHE A 324 -16.92 12.76 21.56
C PHE A 324 -16.74 11.24 21.50
N VAL A 325 -17.25 10.51 22.47
CA VAL A 325 -17.18 9.05 22.53
C VAL A 325 -18.57 8.48 22.22
N ALA A 326 -18.65 7.55 21.26
CA ALA A 326 -19.90 6.83 21.00
C ALA A 326 -20.21 5.88 22.18
N ASP A 327 -21.48 5.78 22.55
CA ASP A 327 -21.93 4.89 23.63
C ASP A 327 -21.86 3.41 23.21
N THR A 328 -22.02 3.12 21.93
CA THR A 328 -22.03 1.75 21.39
C THR A 328 -21.27 1.64 20.07
N PRO A 329 -20.78 0.44 19.68
CA PRO A 329 -20.25 0.18 18.35
C PRO A 329 -21.22 0.55 17.23
N ASP A 330 -22.52 0.29 17.39
CA ASP A 330 -23.54 0.61 16.40
C ASP A 330 -23.71 2.12 16.21
N GLU A 331 -23.59 2.91 17.28
CA GLU A 331 -23.61 4.37 17.18
C GLU A 331 -22.41 4.88 16.37
N LEU A 332 -21.20 4.39 16.64
CA LEU A 332 -20.02 4.75 15.87
C LEU A 332 -20.16 4.39 14.39
N MET A 333 -20.67 3.18 14.10
CA MET A 333 -21.00 2.75 12.75
C MET A 333 -22.09 3.61 12.12
N GLY A 334 -23.06 4.09 12.89
CA GLY A 334 -24.11 5.02 12.46
C GLY A 334 -23.52 6.35 11.98
N VAL A 335 -22.52 6.90 12.67
CA VAL A 335 -21.82 8.11 12.24
C VAL A 335 -21.09 7.88 10.89
N ALA A 336 -20.40 6.76 10.74
CA ALA A 336 -19.73 6.41 9.49
C ALA A 336 -20.74 6.20 8.34
N ALA A 337 -21.83 5.47 8.59
CA ALA A 337 -22.85 5.21 7.58
C ALA A 337 -23.56 6.50 7.13
N TYR A 338 -23.89 7.38 8.07
CA TYR A 338 -24.49 8.68 7.73
C TYR A 338 -23.53 9.56 6.94
N THR A 339 -22.24 9.56 7.31
CA THR A 339 -21.19 10.26 6.55
C THR A 339 -21.11 9.72 5.13
N ALA A 340 -21.01 8.40 4.96
CA ALA A 340 -20.95 7.76 3.64
C ALA A 340 -22.17 8.13 2.76
N LYS A 341 -23.38 8.19 3.34
CA LYS A 341 -24.58 8.61 2.58
C LYS A 341 -24.58 10.08 2.17
N ARG A 342 -24.00 10.96 2.98
CA ARG A 342 -23.81 12.38 2.60
C ARG A 342 -22.78 12.53 1.50
N VAL A 343 -21.73 11.71 1.53
CA VAL A 343 -20.74 11.64 0.44
C VAL A 343 -21.37 11.14 -0.85
N ASP A 344 -22.19 10.07 -0.79
CA ASP A 344 -22.92 9.54 -1.97
C ASP A 344 -23.75 10.63 -2.67
N ASP A 345 -24.39 11.53 -1.90
CA ASP A 345 -25.18 12.67 -2.43
C ASP A 345 -24.31 13.65 -3.24
N LYS A 346 -23.01 13.72 -2.93
CA LYS A 346 -22.08 14.67 -3.52
C LYS A 346 -21.20 14.09 -4.63
N LEU A 347 -21.11 12.77 -4.75
CA LEU A 347 -20.14 12.15 -5.67
C LEU A 347 -20.26 12.67 -7.11
N GLY A 348 -21.49 12.82 -7.64
CA GLY A 348 -21.71 13.30 -9.01
C GLY A 348 -21.30 14.75 -9.27
N GLU A 349 -21.12 15.58 -8.22
CA GLU A 349 -20.62 16.95 -8.34
C GLU A 349 -19.08 16.98 -8.52
N TYR A 350 -18.38 15.91 -8.11
CA TYR A 350 -16.91 15.84 -8.08
C TYR A 350 -16.32 14.75 -8.98
N PHE A 351 -17.13 13.79 -9.44
CA PHE A 351 -16.69 12.66 -10.27
C PHE A 351 -17.67 12.48 -11.43
N GLY A 352 -17.18 12.35 -12.65
CA GLY A 352 -18.00 12.05 -13.83
C GLY A 352 -18.25 10.56 -13.97
N PHE A 353 -17.24 9.73 -13.65
CA PHE A 353 -17.36 8.28 -13.65
C PHE A 353 -17.63 7.75 -12.23
N LEU A 354 -18.77 7.08 -12.05
CA LEU A 354 -19.14 6.43 -10.80
C LEU A 354 -19.11 4.91 -11.01
N PRO A 355 -18.31 4.15 -10.25
CA PRO A 355 -18.22 2.71 -10.42
C PRO A 355 -19.54 2.02 -10.05
N ARG A 356 -19.88 0.94 -10.74
CA ARG A 356 -21.08 0.12 -10.47
C ARG A 356 -20.89 -0.74 -9.21
N TYR A 357 -19.62 -1.12 -8.93
CA TYR A 357 -19.30 -1.90 -7.75
C TYR A 357 -19.55 -1.08 -6.47
N ARG A 358 -20.26 -1.68 -5.51
CA ARG A 358 -20.61 -1.05 -4.23
C ARG A 358 -19.96 -1.83 -3.09
N HIS A 359 -19.19 -1.15 -2.27
CA HIS A 359 -18.63 -1.72 -1.03
C HIS A 359 -19.67 -1.68 0.10
N GLY A 360 -19.57 -2.66 1.02
CA GLY A 360 -20.30 -2.64 2.28
C GLY A 360 -19.54 -1.84 3.35
N LEU A 361 -20.24 -1.32 4.35
CA LEU A 361 -19.65 -0.73 5.55
C LEU A 361 -19.79 -1.73 6.71
N ARG A 362 -18.69 -2.10 7.35
CA ARG A 362 -18.64 -3.11 8.42
C ARG A 362 -17.69 -2.73 9.54
N PRO A 363 -17.93 -3.19 10.78
CA PRO A 363 -16.89 -3.12 11.80
C PRO A 363 -15.73 -4.06 11.45
N VAL A 364 -14.53 -3.74 11.95
CA VAL A 364 -13.39 -4.66 11.90
C VAL A 364 -13.73 -5.91 12.71
N ASP A 365 -13.29 -7.09 12.23
CA ASP A 365 -13.54 -8.37 12.90
C ASP A 365 -13.07 -8.29 14.38
N PRO A 366 -13.92 -8.62 15.36
CA PRO A 366 -13.57 -8.54 16.77
C PRO A 366 -12.30 -9.32 17.15
N ALA A 367 -11.97 -10.39 16.43
CA ALA A 367 -10.78 -11.20 16.68
C ALA A 367 -9.46 -10.46 16.41
N ILE A 368 -9.48 -9.50 15.48
CA ILE A 368 -8.29 -8.71 15.11
C ILE A 368 -8.38 -7.25 15.55
N ALA A 369 -9.56 -6.76 15.85
CA ALA A 369 -9.81 -5.36 16.20
C ALA A 369 -8.90 -4.79 17.31
N PRO A 370 -8.53 -5.54 18.37
CA PRO A 370 -7.62 -5.06 19.43
C PRO A 370 -6.21 -4.70 18.92
N PHE A 371 -5.80 -5.26 17.80
CA PHE A 371 -4.46 -5.11 17.20
C PHE A 371 -4.48 -4.36 15.88
N TYR A 372 -5.66 -3.86 15.48
CA TYR A 372 -5.89 -3.26 14.17
C TYR A 372 -5.95 -1.73 14.25
N THR A 373 -5.60 -1.07 13.14
CA THR A 373 -5.70 0.40 12.98
C THR A 373 -7.15 0.90 13.01
N ALA A 374 -7.36 2.21 12.85
CA ALA A 374 -8.67 2.87 12.94
C ALA A 374 -9.69 2.37 11.91
N GLY A 375 -9.25 2.02 10.71
CA GLY A 375 -10.11 1.53 9.63
C GLY A 375 -9.31 0.91 8.49
N ARG A 376 -10.01 0.43 7.47
CA ARG A 376 -9.42 -0.06 6.22
C ARG A 376 -10.42 0.03 5.08
N GLY A 377 -10.00 0.65 3.99
CA GLY A 377 -10.68 0.56 2.72
C GLY A 377 -10.37 -0.74 1.99
N GLY A 378 -11.33 -1.23 1.23
CA GLY A 378 -11.18 -2.40 0.38
C GLY A 378 -12.31 -2.49 -0.62
N LEU A 379 -12.15 -3.37 -1.61
CA LEU A 379 -13.14 -3.52 -2.68
C LEU A 379 -14.51 -3.91 -2.13
N GLU A 380 -14.56 -4.96 -1.30
CA GLU A 380 -15.84 -5.50 -0.79
C GLU A 380 -16.37 -4.72 0.40
N TYR A 381 -15.49 -4.27 1.28
CA TYR A 381 -15.86 -3.62 2.54
C TYR A 381 -14.94 -2.45 2.86
N CYS A 382 -15.58 -1.36 3.27
CA CYS A 382 -14.97 -0.33 4.09
C CYS A 382 -15.17 -0.73 5.56
N GLN A 383 -14.11 -0.80 6.34
CA GLN A 383 -14.15 -1.28 7.72
C GLN A 383 -13.73 -0.16 8.68
N ILE A 384 -14.50 -0.02 9.75
CA ILE A 384 -14.23 0.90 10.87
C ILE A 384 -13.95 0.07 12.12
N ASN A 385 -12.90 0.38 12.84
CA ASN A 385 -12.57 -0.31 14.08
C ASN A 385 -13.42 0.25 15.23
N THR A 386 -14.28 -0.60 15.78
CA THR A 386 -15.17 -0.27 16.90
C THR A 386 -14.65 -0.77 18.26
N HIS A 387 -13.44 -1.32 18.30
CA HIS A 387 -12.80 -1.74 19.53
C HIS A 387 -12.26 -0.51 20.29
N ASP A 388 -12.48 -0.47 21.62
CA ASP A 388 -12.03 0.61 22.48
C ASP A 388 -12.57 1.99 22.03
N LEU A 389 -13.89 2.19 22.17
CA LEU A 389 -14.60 3.39 21.71
C LEU A 389 -13.99 4.71 22.22
N PRO A 390 -13.45 4.81 23.46
CA PRO A 390 -12.76 6.02 23.89
C PRO A 390 -11.56 6.41 23.03
N SER A 391 -10.94 5.47 22.34
CA SER A 391 -9.85 5.75 21.39
C SER A 391 -10.35 6.04 19.96
N ARG A 392 -11.67 6.11 19.76
CA ARG A 392 -12.32 6.32 18.44
C ARG A 392 -13.28 7.52 18.46
N PRO A 393 -12.78 8.74 18.68
CA PRO A 393 -13.64 9.90 18.84
C PRO A 393 -14.46 10.14 17.56
N VAL A 394 -15.74 10.46 17.76
CA VAL A 394 -16.72 10.61 16.67
C VAL A 394 -16.37 11.73 15.69
N TYR A 395 -15.61 12.74 16.13
CA TYR A 395 -15.19 13.83 15.25
C TYR A 395 -14.16 13.41 14.18
N ASN A 396 -13.45 12.30 14.37
CA ASN A 396 -12.51 11.75 13.38
C ASN A 396 -13.20 10.88 12.34
N ILE A 397 -14.39 10.33 12.64
CA ILE A 397 -15.07 9.35 11.79
C ILE A 397 -15.41 9.90 10.40
N PRO A 398 -15.83 11.18 10.21
CA PRO A 398 -16.07 11.71 8.87
C PRO A 398 -14.81 11.67 7.99
N ALA A 399 -13.66 12.09 8.49
CA ALA A 399 -12.40 12.05 7.74
C ALA A 399 -11.97 10.62 7.44
N LEU A 400 -12.06 9.72 8.43
CA LEU A 400 -11.78 8.29 8.25
C LEU A 400 -12.69 7.66 7.19
N THR A 401 -13.98 7.99 7.20
CA THR A 401 -14.95 7.49 6.21
C THR A 401 -14.61 7.97 4.79
N MET A 402 -14.21 9.24 4.65
CA MET A 402 -13.72 9.78 3.36
C MET A 402 -12.50 9.01 2.86
N HIS A 403 -11.53 8.73 3.75
CA HIS A 403 -10.29 8.06 3.42
C HIS A 403 -10.50 6.59 3.02
N GLU A 404 -11.24 5.84 3.83
CA GLU A 404 -11.35 4.40 3.67
C GLU A 404 -12.46 3.97 2.70
N CYS A 405 -13.59 4.69 2.71
CA CYS A 405 -14.76 4.31 1.93
C CYS A 405 -14.77 5.00 0.54
N ALA A 406 -15.79 5.79 0.25
CA ALA A 406 -15.89 6.65 -0.92
C ALA A 406 -15.70 8.11 -0.48
N PRO A 407 -14.99 8.92 -1.26
CA PRO A 407 -14.31 8.63 -2.53
C PRO A 407 -12.87 8.10 -2.37
N GLY A 408 -12.49 7.58 -1.19
CA GLY A 408 -11.17 7.08 -0.87
C GLY A 408 -10.87 5.68 -1.43
N HIS A 409 -10.22 4.84 -0.60
CA HIS A 409 -9.65 3.55 -1.03
C HIS A 409 -10.67 2.59 -1.65
N SER A 410 -11.88 2.44 -1.07
CA SER A 410 -12.89 1.54 -1.63
C SER A 410 -13.39 1.99 -3.00
N PHE A 411 -13.53 3.30 -3.19
CA PHE A 411 -13.91 3.88 -4.47
C PHE A 411 -12.80 3.74 -5.52
N GLN A 412 -11.56 4.03 -5.13
CA GLN A 412 -10.38 3.84 -5.98
C GLN A 412 -10.24 2.38 -6.44
N ALA A 413 -10.40 1.42 -5.52
CA ALA A 413 -10.36 0.00 -5.84
C ALA A 413 -11.49 -0.43 -6.80
N ALA A 414 -12.70 0.12 -6.63
CA ALA A 414 -13.82 -0.15 -7.52
C ALA A 414 -13.58 0.37 -8.94
N ILE A 415 -13.04 1.58 -9.09
CA ILE A 415 -12.66 2.12 -10.40
C ILE A 415 -11.57 1.28 -11.06
N ALA A 416 -10.54 0.88 -10.30
CA ALA A 416 -9.46 0.04 -10.81
C ALA A 416 -9.96 -1.33 -11.29
N LEU A 417 -10.96 -1.91 -10.61
CA LEU A 417 -11.58 -3.18 -11.00
C LEU A 417 -12.36 -3.07 -12.32
N GLU A 418 -13.04 -1.95 -12.55
CA GLU A 418 -13.87 -1.73 -13.75
C GLU A 418 -13.05 -1.35 -15.00
N ARG A 419 -11.73 -1.26 -14.87
CA ARG A 419 -10.81 -1.01 -16.00
C ARG A 419 -10.38 -2.31 -16.65
N ASP A 420 -11.14 -2.77 -17.64
CA ASP A 420 -10.85 -4.00 -18.39
C ASP A 420 -9.63 -3.87 -19.33
N ASP A 421 -9.24 -2.65 -19.68
CA ASP A 421 -8.17 -2.31 -20.63
C ASP A 421 -6.77 -2.24 -19.99
N ALA A 422 -6.68 -2.27 -18.65
CA ALA A 422 -5.40 -2.17 -17.97
C ALA A 422 -4.52 -3.42 -18.21
N PRO A 423 -3.22 -3.25 -18.55
CA PRO A 423 -2.28 -4.37 -18.67
C PRO A 423 -2.29 -5.24 -17.42
N ARG A 424 -2.09 -6.55 -17.58
CA ARG A 424 -2.19 -7.56 -16.51
C ARG A 424 -1.36 -7.19 -15.28
N PHE A 425 -0.12 -6.77 -15.44
CA PHE A 425 0.79 -6.39 -14.35
C PHE A 425 0.30 -5.17 -13.56
N ARG A 426 -0.54 -4.29 -14.16
CA ARG A 426 -1.09 -3.10 -13.52
C ARG A 426 -2.23 -3.40 -12.54
N ARG A 427 -2.93 -4.52 -12.70
CA ARG A 427 -4.15 -4.84 -11.95
C ARG A 427 -3.93 -5.02 -10.45
N GLN A 428 -2.72 -5.42 -10.04
CA GLN A 428 -2.34 -5.60 -8.64
C GLN A 428 -1.25 -4.64 -8.17
N THR A 429 -0.84 -3.70 -9.03
CA THR A 429 0.18 -2.72 -8.69
C THR A 429 -0.38 -1.69 -7.71
N TYR A 430 0.36 -1.44 -6.64
CA TYR A 430 0.05 -0.41 -5.66
C TYR A 430 1.30 0.40 -5.30
N PHE A 431 1.21 1.72 -5.42
CA PHE A 431 2.22 2.67 -4.95
C PHE A 431 1.65 3.44 -3.77
N SER A 432 2.30 3.35 -2.62
CA SER A 432 1.85 4.00 -1.38
C SER A 432 1.67 5.50 -1.55
N GLY A 433 2.60 6.19 -2.25
CA GLY A 433 2.49 7.61 -2.51
C GLY A 433 1.23 8.00 -3.28
N PHE A 434 0.78 7.16 -4.23
CA PHE A 434 -0.45 7.40 -4.97
C PHE A 434 -1.70 7.03 -4.14
N GLY A 435 -1.75 5.82 -3.59
CA GLY A 435 -2.94 5.32 -2.89
C GLY A 435 -3.24 6.10 -1.61
N GLU A 436 -2.25 6.25 -0.74
CA GLU A 436 -2.38 6.99 0.52
C GLU A 436 -2.49 8.50 0.29
N GLY A 437 -1.77 9.00 -0.73
CA GLY A 437 -1.89 10.39 -1.16
C GLY A 437 -3.31 10.73 -1.60
N TRP A 438 -3.98 9.83 -2.34
CA TRP A 438 -5.37 9.97 -2.72
C TRP A 438 -6.29 9.95 -1.49
N GLY A 439 -6.12 8.98 -0.57
CA GLY A 439 -6.90 8.90 0.67
C GLY A 439 -6.84 10.19 1.48
N LEU A 440 -5.64 10.76 1.66
CA LEU A 440 -5.48 12.03 2.38
C LEU A 440 -5.99 13.25 1.58
N TYR A 441 -5.85 13.23 0.25
CA TYR A 441 -6.43 14.26 -0.62
C TYR A 441 -7.95 14.32 -0.53
N VAL A 442 -8.65 13.18 -0.48
CA VAL A 442 -10.11 13.20 -0.36
C VAL A 442 -10.59 13.58 1.03
N GLU A 443 -9.80 13.35 2.09
CA GLU A 443 -10.06 13.96 3.41
C GLU A 443 -10.10 15.50 3.29
N TYR A 444 -9.13 16.10 2.57
CA TYR A 444 -9.12 17.54 2.28
C TYR A 444 -10.31 17.96 1.41
N LEU A 445 -10.64 17.19 0.36
CA LEU A 445 -11.78 17.43 -0.54
C LEU A 445 -13.10 17.46 0.22
N GLY A 446 -13.23 16.75 1.33
CA GLY A 446 -14.39 16.77 2.21
C GLY A 446 -14.77 18.15 2.72
N ASN A 447 -13.82 19.12 2.75
CA ASN A 447 -14.13 20.52 3.07
C ASN A 447 -14.94 21.18 1.95
N GLU A 448 -14.54 20.98 0.70
CA GLU A 448 -15.23 21.52 -0.47
C GLU A 448 -16.60 20.86 -0.67
N MET A 449 -16.67 19.55 -0.40
CA MET A 449 -17.93 18.78 -0.45
C MET A 449 -18.89 19.10 0.71
N GLY A 450 -18.46 19.89 1.71
CA GLY A 450 -19.28 20.23 2.88
C GLY A 450 -19.57 19.03 3.79
N ILE A 451 -18.65 18.06 3.88
CA ILE A 451 -18.82 16.85 4.69
C ILE A 451 -18.63 17.14 6.18
N TYR A 452 -17.75 18.05 6.56
CA TYR A 452 -17.50 18.40 7.96
C TYR A 452 -18.52 19.46 8.43
N ARG A 453 -19.41 19.06 9.35
CA ARG A 453 -20.62 19.81 9.73
C ARG A 453 -20.41 20.88 10.78
N ASN A 454 -19.32 20.74 11.53
CA ASN A 454 -19.03 21.61 12.67
C ASN A 454 -17.50 21.74 12.87
N PRO A 455 -17.04 22.68 13.70
CA PRO A 455 -15.63 22.89 13.95
C PRO A 455 -14.89 21.65 14.52
N TYR A 456 -15.58 20.76 15.25
CA TYR A 456 -14.95 19.55 15.80
C TYR A 456 -14.65 18.53 14.69
N GLU A 457 -15.59 18.29 13.76
CA GLU A 457 -15.34 17.41 12.61
C GLU A 457 -14.25 18.00 11.69
N ARG A 458 -14.23 19.33 11.51
CA ARG A 458 -13.15 20.02 10.79
C ARG A 458 -11.82 19.84 11.52
N PHE A 459 -11.79 19.96 12.85
CA PHE A 459 -10.59 19.71 13.64
C PHE A 459 -10.14 18.25 13.56
N GLY A 460 -11.06 17.29 13.52
CA GLY A 460 -10.77 15.87 13.32
C GLY A 460 -10.03 15.62 12.00
N GLN A 461 -10.50 16.24 10.90
CA GLN A 461 -9.80 16.18 9.62
C GLN A 461 -8.40 16.82 9.71
N LEU A 462 -8.28 17.99 10.35
CA LEU A 462 -6.98 18.65 10.54
C LEU A 462 -6.04 17.84 11.45
N SER A 463 -6.56 17.14 12.46
CA SER A 463 -5.79 16.24 13.29
C SER A 463 -5.23 15.05 12.49
N TYR A 464 -5.99 14.53 11.54
CA TYR A 464 -5.56 13.48 10.63
C TYR A 464 -4.53 13.99 9.61
N GLU A 465 -4.72 15.20 9.06
CA GLU A 465 -3.73 15.83 8.20
C GLU A 465 -2.43 16.13 8.97
N MET A 466 -2.54 16.67 10.21
CA MET A 466 -1.41 16.90 11.10
C MET A 466 -0.65 15.61 11.42
N TRP A 467 -1.36 14.54 11.71
CA TRP A 467 -0.74 13.24 11.94
C TRP A 467 0.17 12.83 10.77
N ARG A 468 -0.33 12.97 9.52
CA ARG A 468 0.44 12.62 8.33
C ARG A 468 1.57 13.63 8.03
N ALA A 469 1.40 14.90 8.35
CA ALA A 469 2.48 15.89 8.27
C ALA A 469 3.58 15.62 9.32
N ALA A 470 3.20 15.30 10.56
CA ALA A 470 4.14 14.93 11.62
C ALA A 470 4.98 13.70 11.26
N ARG A 471 4.44 12.75 10.47
CA ARG A 471 5.19 11.60 9.97
C ARG A 471 6.43 12.00 9.17
N LEU A 472 6.37 13.08 8.37
CA LEU A 472 7.52 13.58 7.62
C LEU A 472 8.68 14.00 8.54
N VAL A 473 8.34 14.62 9.68
CA VAL A 473 9.32 15.06 10.68
C VAL A 473 9.82 13.88 11.51
N ILE A 474 8.94 12.98 11.92
CA ILE A 474 9.27 11.87 12.83
C ILE A 474 10.08 10.79 12.12
N ASP A 475 9.66 10.34 10.93
CA ASP A 475 10.34 9.29 10.18
C ASP A 475 11.78 9.71 9.86
N THR A 476 11.95 10.91 9.30
CA THR A 476 13.27 11.50 9.06
C THR A 476 14.02 11.79 10.35
N GLY A 477 13.31 12.19 11.41
CA GLY A 477 13.86 12.38 12.75
C GLY A 477 14.52 11.10 13.28
N ILE A 478 13.83 9.98 13.19
CA ILE A 478 14.33 8.67 13.64
C ILE A 478 15.45 8.17 12.71
N HIS A 479 15.18 8.09 11.39
CA HIS A 479 16.01 7.34 10.46
C HIS A 479 17.21 8.13 9.94
N HIS A 480 17.13 9.46 9.94
CA HIS A 480 18.21 10.34 9.48
C HIS A 480 18.87 11.09 10.65
N TYR A 481 18.07 11.73 11.54
CA TYR A 481 18.61 12.53 12.63
C TYR A 481 18.90 11.77 13.92
N GLY A 482 18.37 10.54 14.08
CA GLY A 482 18.64 9.67 15.24
C GLY A 482 17.81 10.04 16.47
N TRP A 483 16.56 10.47 16.28
CA TRP A 483 15.63 10.70 17.38
C TRP A 483 15.38 9.44 18.19
N THR A 484 15.19 9.62 19.49
CA THR A 484 14.73 8.54 20.38
C THR A 484 13.23 8.29 20.18
N ARG A 485 12.77 7.13 20.66
CA ARG A 485 11.33 6.80 20.65
C ARG A 485 10.53 7.83 21.45
N GLU A 486 11.04 8.27 22.59
CA GLU A 486 10.41 9.26 23.47
C GLU A 486 10.25 10.61 22.77
N GLN A 487 11.28 11.09 22.05
CA GLN A 487 11.20 12.31 21.26
C GLN A 487 10.12 12.22 20.18
N ALA A 488 10.03 11.09 19.50
CA ALA A 488 9.01 10.83 18.47
C ALA A 488 7.59 10.79 19.07
N VAL A 489 7.41 10.09 20.19
CA VAL A 489 6.14 10.02 20.96
C VAL A 489 5.72 11.40 21.40
N GLU A 490 6.62 12.18 22.03
CA GLU A 490 6.34 13.53 22.49
C GLU A 490 5.92 14.44 21.33
N TYR A 491 6.64 14.36 20.21
CA TYR A 491 6.34 15.16 19.02
C TYR A 491 4.92 14.87 18.50
N LEU A 492 4.56 13.60 18.30
CA LEU A 492 3.24 13.21 17.78
C LEU A 492 2.11 13.55 18.77
N SER A 493 2.30 13.27 20.06
CA SER A 493 1.32 13.55 21.11
C SER A 493 1.00 15.04 21.26
N ARG A 494 2.00 15.91 21.07
CA ARG A 494 1.83 17.36 21.18
C ARG A 494 1.02 17.95 20.03
N HIS A 495 1.13 17.39 18.83
CA HIS A 495 0.57 17.98 17.63
C HIS A 495 -0.77 17.37 17.20
N THR A 496 -1.17 16.22 17.74
CA THR A 496 -2.38 15.50 17.31
C THR A 496 -3.34 15.23 18.47
N ALA A 497 -4.60 14.98 18.14
CA ALA A 497 -5.60 14.50 19.11
C ALA A 497 -5.69 12.96 19.17
N LEU A 498 -4.67 12.24 18.69
CA LEU A 498 -4.60 10.78 18.78
C LEU A 498 -4.50 10.32 20.24
N SER A 499 -5.03 9.14 20.55
CA SER A 499 -4.86 8.53 21.87
C SER A 499 -3.41 8.10 22.10
N ASP A 500 -2.97 8.03 23.37
CA ASP A 500 -1.61 7.61 23.73
C ASP A 500 -1.28 6.22 23.18
N ARG A 501 -2.27 5.33 23.11
CA ARG A 501 -2.13 4.00 22.52
C ARG A 501 -1.83 4.08 21.01
N GLU A 502 -2.59 4.89 20.29
CA GLU A 502 -2.36 5.08 18.84
C GLU A 502 -1.00 5.69 18.58
N VAL A 503 -0.61 6.71 19.34
CA VAL A 503 0.71 7.31 19.25
C VAL A 503 1.81 6.27 19.44
N GLY A 504 1.74 5.44 20.48
CA GLY A 504 2.74 4.39 20.74
C GLY A 504 2.85 3.38 19.61
N THR A 505 1.71 2.89 19.10
CA THR A 505 1.65 1.92 18.01
C THR A 505 2.21 2.51 16.71
N GLU A 506 1.86 3.75 16.39
CA GLU A 506 2.34 4.42 15.18
C GLU A 506 3.86 4.68 15.23
N ILE A 507 4.40 5.11 16.37
CA ILE A 507 5.85 5.30 16.49
C ILE A 507 6.60 3.97 16.31
N ASP A 508 6.12 2.87 16.88
CA ASP A 508 6.73 1.55 16.70
C ASP A 508 6.69 1.11 15.23
N ARG A 509 5.59 1.41 14.52
CA ARG A 509 5.48 1.20 13.07
C ARG A 509 6.51 2.02 12.29
N TYR A 510 6.67 3.33 12.57
CA TYR A 510 7.67 4.15 11.87
C TYR A 510 9.09 3.67 12.13
N ILE A 511 9.41 3.28 13.36
CA ILE A 511 10.73 2.74 13.71
C ILE A 511 11.06 1.47 12.90
N SER A 512 10.08 0.59 12.70
CA SER A 512 10.32 -0.70 12.05
C SER A 512 10.13 -0.67 10.53
N TRP A 513 9.50 0.37 9.99
CA TRP A 513 9.19 0.48 8.55
C TRP A 513 9.67 1.82 7.95
N PRO A 514 10.98 2.01 7.77
CA PRO A 514 11.56 3.28 7.29
C PRO A 514 10.96 3.75 5.98
N GLY A 515 10.60 5.03 5.89
CA GLY A 515 10.16 5.68 4.66
C GLY A 515 8.69 5.48 4.29
N GLN A 516 8.02 4.42 4.77
CA GLN A 516 6.63 4.16 4.40
C GLN A 516 5.70 5.29 4.86
N ALA A 517 5.91 5.80 6.07
CA ALA A 517 5.09 6.85 6.64
C ALA A 517 5.12 8.18 5.85
N LEU A 518 6.14 8.41 5.04
CA LEU A 518 6.32 9.61 4.22
C LEU A 518 5.35 9.67 3.03
N ALA A 519 4.90 8.52 2.55
CA ALA A 519 4.10 8.37 1.35
C ALA A 519 2.79 9.18 1.38
N TYR A 520 2.14 9.20 2.53
CA TYR A 520 0.83 9.83 2.76
C TYR A 520 0.83 11.32 2.43
N LYS A 521 1.61 12.09 3.15
CA LYS A 521 1.60 13.56 3.02
C LYS A 521 2.26 14.02 1.73
N LEU A 522 3.36 13.39 1.31
CA LEU A 522 4.00 13.73 0.04
C LEU A 522 3.11 13.41 -1.16
N GLY A 523 2.34 12.32 -1.09
CA GLY A 523 1.34 11.98 -2.09
C GLY A 523 0.22 13.01 -2.16
N GLU A 524 -0.38 13.35 -1.02
CA GLU A 524 -1.42 14.38 -0.93
C GLU A 524 -0.95 15.74 -1.46
N MET A 525 0.23 16.18 -1.06
CA MET A 525 0.81 17.43 -1.54
C MET A 525 1.01 17.42 -3.06
N THR A 526 1.40 16.27 -3.63
CA THR A 526 1.50 16.11 -5.09
C THR A 526 0.13 16.20 -5.75
N MET A 527 -0.91 15.52 -5.24
CA MET A 527 -2.28 15.60 -5.75
C MET A 527 -2.79 17.05 -5.75
N ARG A 528 -2.63 17.76 -4.64
CA ARG A 528 -3.05 19.17 -4.53
C ARG A 528 -2.27 20.08 -5.47
N ARG A 529 -0.97 19.87 -5.60
CA ARG A 529 -0.11 20.67 -6.47
C ARG A 529 -0.47 20.49 -7.94
N VAL A 530 -0.69 19.26 -8.42
CA VAL A 530 -1.07 19.03 -9.82
C VAL A 530 -2.49 19.51 -10.11
N ARG A 531 -3.42 19.43 -9.14
CA ARG A 531 -4.73 20.03 -9.23
C ARG A 531 -4.65 21.54 -9.36
N ALA A 532 -3.94 22.23 -8.48
CA ALA A 532 -3.79 23.68 -8.52
C ALA A 532 -3.11 24.15 -9.83
N LYS A 533 -2.18 23.34 -10.37
CA LYS A 533 -1.56 23.57 -11.68
C LYS A 533 -2.60 23.52 -12.79
N ALA A 534 -3.47 22.51 -12.79
CA ALA A 534 -4.54 22.35 -13.79
C ALA A 534 -5.59 23.47 -13.68
N GLU A 535 -6.05 23.80 -12.48
CA GLU A 535 -6.98 24.91 -12.22
C GLU A 535 -6.43 26.23 -12.76
N LYS A 536 -5.16 26.53 -12.47
CA LYS A 536 -4.50 27.75 -12.93
C LYS A 536 -4.34 27.80 -14.46
N ALA A 537 -4.02 26.68 -15.08
CA ALA A 537 -3.75 26.62 -16.52
C ALA A 537 -5.03 26.65 -17.35
N LEU A 538 -6.08 25.96 -16.92
CA LEU A 538 -7.34 25.83 -17.65
C LEU A 538 -8.36 26.92 -17.30
N GLY A 539 -8.23 27.57 -16.16
CA GLY A 539 -9.15 28.64 -15.73
C GLY A 539 -10.62 28.19 -15.75
N THR A 540 -11.44 28.83 -16.56
CA THR A 540 -12.89 28.52 -16.68
C THR A 540 -13.19 27.16 -17.34
N ASP A 541 -12.20 26.58 -18.04
CA ASP A 541 -12.36 25.28 -18.71
C ASP A 541 -12.01 24.10 -17.77
N PHE A 542 -11.54 24.40 -16.54
CA PHE A 542 -11.29 23.38 -15.55
C PHE A 542 -12.58 22.78 -15.02
N ASP A 543 -12.72 21.46 -15.11
CA ASP A 543 -13.79 20.68 -14.49
C ASP A 543 -13.19 19.66 -13.53
N ILE A 544 -13.52 19.78 -12.26
CA ILE A 544 -13.02 18.92 -11.17
C ILE A 544 -13.38 17.43 -11.42
N ARG A 545 -14.52 17.14 -12.03
CA ARG A 545 -14.96 15.78 -12.34
C ARG A 545 -14.03 15.14 -13.36
N LYS A 546 -13.69 15.87 -14.42
CA LYS A 546 -12.73 15.42 -15.44
C LYS A 546 -11.35 15.20 -14.88
N PHE A 547 -10.90 16.10 -14.00
CA PHE A 547 -9.62 15.98 -13.32
C PHE A 547 -9.56 14.70 -12.48
N HIS A 548 -10.55 14.47 -11.61
CA HIS A 548 -10.57 13.27 -10.76
C HIS A 548 -10.68 11.98 -11.55
N ASP A 549 -11.52 11.96 -12.59
CA ASP A 549 -11.65 10.80 -13.46
C ASP A 549 -10.34 10.46 -14.16
N VAL A 550 -9.62 11.47 -14.65
CA VAL A 550 -8.30 11.30 -15.27
C VAL A 550 -7.29 10.76 -14.26
N VAL A 551 -7.27 11.27 -13.03
CA VAL A 551 -6.38 10.76 -11.96
C VAL A 551 -6.67 9.30 -11.66
N LEU A 552 -7.93 8.96 -11.39
CA LEU A 552 -8.32 7.61 -10.98
C LEU A 552 -8.25 6.59 -12.11
N SER A 553 -8.47 7.04 -13.37
CA SER A 553 -8.33 6.16 -14.54
C SER A 553 -6.91 5.65 -14.75
N LEU A 554 -5.91 6.31 -14.17
CA LEU A 554 -4.53 5.80 -14.22
C LEU A 554 -4.37 4.47 -13.46
N GLY A 555 -5.24 4.16 -12.49
CA GLY A 555 -4.93 3.18 -11.45
C GLY A 555 -3.75 3.67 -10.60
N SER A 556 -3.09 2.78 -9.87
CA SER A 556 -1.93 3.17 -9.07
C SER A 556 -0.69 3.39 -9.95
N VAL A 557 -0.09 4.57 -9.85
CA VAL A 557 1.10 4.98 -10.63
C VAL A 557 2.13 5.67 -9.74
N PRO A 558 3.41 5.70 -10.14
CA PRO A 558 4.39 6.59 -9.51
C PRO A 558 3.95 8.06 -9.61
N LEU A 559 4.21 8.86 -8.58
CA LEU A 559 3.81 10.28 -8.56
C LEU A 559 4.35 11.10 -9.75
N PRO A 560 5.58 10.90 -10.25
CA PRO A 560 6.01 11.57 -11.47
C PRO A 560 5.18 11.20 -12.72
N ALA A 561 4.66 9.97 -12.81
CA ALA A 561 3.79 9.58 -13.92
C ALA A 561 2.42 10.25 -13.82
N LEU A 562 1.88 10.43 -12.60
CA LEU A 562 0.71 11.25 -12.37
C LEU A 562 0.92 12.69 -12.84
N GLU A 563 2.05 13.32 -12.49
CA GLU A 563 2.36 14.69 -12.94
C GLU A 563 2.39 14.80 -14.47
N ALA A 564 3.08 13.88 -15.13
CA ALA A 564 3.16 13.84 -16.59
C ALA A 564 1.76 13.67 -17.24
N ARG A 565 0.88 12.86 -16.64
CA ARG A 565 -0.50 12.68 -17.13
C ARG A 565 -1.32 13.97 -16.98
N ILE A 566 -1.17 14.69 -15.86
CA ILE A 566 -1.88 15.95 -15.67
C ILE A 566 -1.31 17.05 -16.58
N ASP A 567 -0.02 17.04 -16.89
CA ASP A 567 0.54 17.94 -17.91
C ASP A 567 -0.08 17.68 -19.29
N ALA A 568 -0.30 16.41 -19.65
CA ALA A 568 -1.01 16.06 -20.87
C ALA A 568 -2.49 16.49 -20.83
N PHE A 569 -3.17 16.31 -19.68
CA PHE A 569 -4.54 16.78 -19.47
C PHE A 569 -4.68 18.30 -19.64
N ILE A 570 -3.71 19.06 -19.16
CA ILE A 570 -3.67 20.53 -19.39
C ILE A 570 -3.44 20.84 -20.87
N ALA A 571 -2.51 20.13 -21.51
CA ALA A 571 -2.14 20.38 -22.91
C ALA A 571 -3.28 20.06 -23.90
N ASP A 572 -4.16 19.10 -23.57
CA ASP A 572 -5.34 18.75 -24.38
C ASP A 572 -6.58 19.61 -24.08
N GLY A 573 -6.44 20.66 -23.26
CA GLY A 573 -7.52 21.59 -22.90
C GLY A 573 -8.49 21.03 -21.87
N GLY A 574 -8.05 20.10 -21.00
CA GLY A 574 -8.85 19.57 -19.90
C GLY A 574 -9.90 18.54 -20.35
N GLN A 575 -9.57 17.73 -21.34
CA GLN A 575 -10.49 16.69 -21.83
C GLN A 575 -10.65 15.56 -20.80
N GLY A 576 -11.90 15.21 -20.49
CA GLY A 576 -12.24 14.08 -19.62
C GLY A 576 -12.07 12.72 -20.32
N LEU A 577 -12.53 11.67 -19.66
CA LEU A 577 -12.45 10.31 -20.21
C LEU A 577 -13.40 10.14 -21.41
N ALA A 578 -12.95 9.41 -22.41
CA ALA A 578 -13.78 9.06 -23.55
C ALA A 578 -14.99 8.21 -23.10
N GLY A 579 -16.18 8.56 -23.59
CA GLY A 579 -17.42 7.85 -23.27
C GLY A 579 -18.05 8.23 -21.91
N VAL A 580 -17.47 9.16 -21.16
CA VAL A 580 -18.07 9.75 -19.96
C VAL A 580 -18.73 11.07 -20.30
N THR A 581 -19.96 11.27 -19.84
CA THR A 581 -20.73 12.52 -20.02
C THR A 581 -20.56 13.40 -18.80
N TYR A 582 -20.19 14.66 -19.00
CA TYR A 582 -19.91 15.65 -17.93
C TYR A 582 -20.94 16.79 -17.90
N ASP A 583 -22.15 16.54 -18.40
CA ASP A 583 -23.23 17.54 -18.48
C ASP A 583 -23.80 17.91 -17.11
#